data_f65615f17f5b24d048d00a3f66c081cc
#
_entry.id   f65615f17f5b24d048d00a3f66c081cc
#
_cell.length_a   1.000
_cell.length_b   1.000
_cell.length_c   1.000
_cell.angle_alpha   90.00
_cell.angle_beta   90.00
_cell.angle_gamma   90.00
#
_symmetry.space_group_name_H-M   'P 1'
#
loop_
_entity.id
_entity.type
_entity.pdbx_description
1 polymer ?
#
loop_
_entity_poly.entity_id
_entity_poly.type
_entity_poly.pdbx_seq_one_letter_code
_entity_poly.pdbx_strand_id
1 'polypeptide(L)'
;LTEIKKGQTGTGLLIENDGYISINDPGNKELFESYKKLNENTDDGEFHCPYPFVVSAVFQKYGIENANGRIYPENVLRREVDKYMTAIKERRAIGECYTPRAMVLTKEGWKPIADIKEGDEVLTLNTVTDEVEYQNVEKKIEYNYNGEMYHLKGDKIDDIVTPNHGYPIYNHYGDFNDFYTAHEIYSNKIDHPDSNFIPADTTNPLDERIYLDKISVSIEQYNGKVMCLEVPNHTFFVMDGHNCHWSKNCNHPSEVVIDLSRTAMNIIELHWENHTLVGKLEVVTSPGYRKYGIISCQGDQVANLILSGIKVGVSSRGMGSVTNRMGVMYVGDDYEIVCWDFVSSPSTPNAWVAID
;
A
#
# COMPACT_ATOMS: atom_id res chain seq x y z
N LEU A 1 0.07 14.66 -6.68
CA LEU A 1 0.49 15.32 -5.42
C LEU A 1 1.93 15.79 -5.54
N THR A 2 2.22 17.02 -5.07
CA THR A 2 3.58 17.54 -5.11
C THR A 2 4.34 17.10 -3.84
N GLU A 3 5.58 16.66 -4.00
CA GLU A 3 6.46 16.37 -2.86
C GLU A 3 6.74 17.64 -2.04
N ILE A 4 6.59 17.56 -0.73
CA ILE A 4 6.99 18.62 0.21
C ILE A 4 8.47 18.43 0.53
N LYS A 5 9.31 19.32 0.02
CA LYS A 5 10.76 19.28 0.26
C LYS A 5 11.14 19.86 1.62
N LYS A 6 12.40 19.61 2.04
CA LYS A 6 12.97 20.17 3.27
C LYS A 6 12.75 21.69 3.36
N GLY A 7 12.20 22.13 4.49
CA GLY A 7 11.90 23.55 4.76
C GLY A 7 10.62 24.08 4.13
N GLN A 8 9.86 23.29 3.38
CA GLN A 8 8.57 23.67 2.83
C GLN A 8 7.41 23.30 3.75
N THR A 9 6.34 24.09 3.67
CA THR A 9 5.06 23.83 4.35
C THR A 9 3.96 23.61 3.32
N GLY A 10 2.87 22.94 3.71
CA GLY A 10 1.74 22.66 2.84
C GLY A 10 1.23 21.24 3.04
N THR A 11 0.36 20.78 2.13
CA THR A 11 -0.14 19.40 2.07
C THR A 11 0.40 18.71 0.83
N GLY A 12 0.92 17.49 0.96
CA GLY A 12 1.50 16.75 -0.15
C GLY A 12 2.21 15.46 0.27
N LEU A 13 3.03 14.93 -0.62
CA LEU A 13 3.80 13.72 -0.41
C LEU A 13 5.03 13.98 0.46
N LEU A 14 5.20 13.21 1.51
CA LEU A 14 6.34 13.24 2.43
C LEU A 14 7.21 12.01 2.19
N ILE A 15 8.38 12.22 1.59
CA ILE A 15 9.38 11.17 1.36
C ILE A 15 10.53 11.38 2.36
N GLU A 16 10.79 10.39 3.18
CA GLU A 16 11.79 10.45 4.24
C GLU A 16 13.14 9.86 3.78
N ASN A 17 13.69 10.43 2.72
CA ASN A 17 15.01 10.07 2.18
C ASN A 17 15.93 11.30 2.24
N ASP A 18 17.11 11.15 2.85
CA ASP A 18 18.15 12.19 2.88
C ASP A 18 19.36 11.75 2.03
N GLY A 19 19.72 12.54 1.05
CA GLY A 19 20.82 12.24 0.13
C GLY A 19 22.24 12.26 0.71
N TYR A 20 22.43 12.36 2.04
CA TYR A 20 23.74 12.44 2.69
C TYR A 20 24.05 11.22 3.57
N ILE A 21 25.16 10.54 3.27
CA ILE A 21 25.74 9.48 4.10
C ILE A 21 26.79 10.10 5.02
N SER A 22 26.56 10.08 6.33
CA SER A 22 27.60 10.40 7.31
C SER A 22 28.46 9.16 7.62
N ILE A 23 29.73 9.18 7.21
CA ILE A 23 30.71 8.10 7.43
C ILE A 23 31.10 7.96 8.92
N ASN A 24 30.79 8.96 9.75
CA ASN A 24 31.27 9.06 11.13
C ASN A 24 30.23 8.73 12.23
N ASP A 25 29.12 8.11 11.87
CA ASP A 25 28.11 7.72 12.88
C ASP A 25 28.60 6.48 13.67
N PRO A 26 28.64 6.53 15.04
CA PRO A 26 29.11 5.41 15.86
C PRO A 26 28.33 4.09 15.68
N GLY A 27 27.01 4.15 15.37
CA GLY A 27 26.19 2.97 15.08
C GLY A 27 26.60 2.22 13.80
N ASN A 28 27.39 2.89 12.94
CA ASN A 28 27.85 2.32 11.68
C ASN A 28 28.94 1.24 11.85
N LYS A 29 29.66 1.25 12.99
CA LYS A 29 30.77 0.32 13.21
C LYS A 29 30.31 -1.09 13.54
N GLU A 30 29.29 -1.21 14.40
CA GLU A 30 28.70 -2.51 14.78
C GLU A 30 28.01 -3.18 13.59
N LEU A 31 27.33 -2.38 12.77
CA LEU A 31 26.69 -2.84 11.55
C LEU A 31 27.71 -3.40 10.52
N PHE A 32 28.82 -2.68 10.34
CA PHE A 32 29.89 -3.10 9.43
C PHE A 32 30.55 -4.41 9.87
N GLU A 33 30.73 -4.60 11.18
CA GLU A 33 31.27 -5.84 11.74
C GLU A 33 30.30 -7.02 11.60
N SER A 34 28.97 -6.79 11.66
CA SER A 34 27.99 -7.84 11.43
C SER A 34 27.98 -8.34 9.97
N TYR A 35 28.10 -7.44 9.00
CA TYR A 35 28.25 -7.80 7.58
C TYR A 35 29.55 -8.53 7.28
N LYS A 36 30.64 -8.13 7.94
CA LYS A 36 31.94 -8.78 7.77
C LYS A 36 31.93 -10.23 8.25
N LYS A 37 31.27 -10.52 9.38
CA LYS A 37 31.15 -11.88 9.92
C LYS A 37 30.39 -12.83 8.99
N LEU A 38 29.41 -12.35 8.24
CA LEU A 38 28.67 -13.18 7.27
C LEU A 38 29.53 -13.59 6.08
N ASN A 39 30.42 -12.70 5.63
CA ASN A 39 31.34 -12.97 4.50
C ASN A 39 32.55 -13.84 4.90
N GLU A 40 32.88 -13.91 6.18
CA GLU A 40 34.00 -14.70 6.69
C GLU A 40 33.68 -16.19 6.87
N ASN A 41 32.38 -16.60 6.83
CA ASN A 41 31.94 -17.98 7.11
C ASN A 41 31.71 -18.85 5.85
N THR A 42 32.00 -18.38 4.65
CA THR A 42 31.84 -19.15 3.39
C THR A 42 33.19 -19.60 2.85
N ASP A 43 33.75 -20.67 3.41
CA ASP A 43 35.07 -21.23 3.02
C ASP A 43 34.92 -22.29 1.90
N ASP A 44 33.69 -22.60 1.44
CA ASP A 44 33.39 -23.64 0.45
C ASP A 44 33.22 -23.13 -0.99
N GLY A 45 33.22 -21.81 -1.20
CA GLY A 45 33.05 -21.20 -2.51
C GLY A 45 31.64 -21.30 -3.09
N GLU A 46 30.68 -21.78 -2.31
CA GLU A 46 29.27 -21.80 -2.70
C GLU A 46 28.54 -20.50 -2.28
N PHE A 47 27.57 -20.09 -3.09
CA PHE A 47 26.73 -18.94 -2.78
C PHE A 47 25.69 -19.34 -1.72
N HIS A 48 25.66 -18.62 -0.60
CA HIS A 48 24.69 -18.84 0.48
C HIS A 48 23.87 -17.58 0.70
N CYS A 49 22.57 -17.65 0.43
CA CYS A 49 21.58 -16.62 0.82
C CYS A 49 20.74 -17.17 1.98
N PRO A 50 20.65 -16.48 3.13
CA PRO A 50 19.73 -16.85 4.20
C PRO A 50 18.28 -16.99 3.69
N TYR A 51 17.52 -17.97 4.25
CA TYR A 51 16.11 -18.10 3.95
C TYR A 51 15.32 -18.62 5.17
N PRO A 52 14.30 -17.89 5.66
CA PRO A 52 13.96 -16.51 5.24
C PRO A 52 15.12 -15.53 5.50
N PHE A 53 15.31 -14.55 4.63
CA PHE A 53 16.32 -13.51 4.83
C PHE A 53 15.71 -12.36 5.65
N VAL A 54 15.84 -12.47 6.96
CA VAL A 54 15.26 -11.50 7.92
C VAL A 54 16.31 -10.52 8.36
N VAL A 55 15.91 -9.23 8.39
CA VAL A 55 16.72 -8.13 8.87
C VAL A 55 15.90 -7.28 9.84
N SER A 56 16.58 -6.68 10.81
CA SER A 56 15.99 -5.72 11.75
C SER A 56 16.32 -4.30 11.33
N ALA A 57 15.43 -3.35 11.60
CA ALA A 57 15.64 -1.94 11.32
C ALA A 57 14.93 -1.02 12.31
N VAL A 58 15.45 0.21 12.43
CA VAL A 58 14.67 1.35 12.91
C VAL A 58 13.86 1.87 11.73
N PHE A 59 12.55 1.98 11.93
CA PHE A 59 11.63 2.44 10.88
C PHE A 59 11.40 3.95 10.96
N GLN A 60 11.08 4.46 12.15
CA GLN A 60 10.78 5.88 12.35
C GLN A 60 10.91 6.28 13.83
N LYS A 61 10.97 7.59 14.10
CA LYS A 61 10.97 8.14 15.47
C LYS A 61 9.97 9.29 15.58
N TYR A 62 9.20 9.32 16.66
CA TYR A 62 8.35 10.48 16.96
C TYR A 62 9.05 11.47 17.90
N GLY A 63 8.65 12.74 17.84
CA GLY A 63 9.16 13.79 18.71
C GLY A 63 10.61 14.21 18.46
N ILE A 64 11.27 13.62 17.47
CA ILE A 64 12.66 13.91 17.08
C ILE A 64 12.69 14.45 15.68
N GLU A 65 13.45 15.52 15.47
CA GLU A 65 13.67 16.08 14.14
C GLU A 65 14.51 15.10 13.29
N ASN A 66 14.00 14.75 12.14
CA ASN A 66 14.72 13.91 11.18
C ASN A 66 15.62 14.75 10.26
N ALA A 67 16.37 14.11 9.37
CA ALA A 67 17.31 14.79 8.47
C ALA A 67 16.62 15.73 7.47
N ASN A 68 15.32 15.52 7.19
CA ASN A 68 14.50 16.43 6.40
C ASN A 68 13.96 17.64 7.20
N GLY A 69 14.34 17.76 8.48
CA GLY A 69 13.92 18.85 9.36
C GLY A 69 12.47 18.73 9.84
N ARG A 70 11.89 17.53 9.84
CA ARG A 70 10.50 17.28 10.22
C ARG A 70 10.41 16.54 11.55
N ILE A 71 9.41 16.94 12.36
CA ILE A 71 9.03 16.23 13.57
C ILE A 71 7.66 15.61 13.36
N TYR A 72 7.56 14.31 13.59
CA TYR A 72 6.30 13.57 13.64
C TYR A 72 5.77 13.57 15.06
N PRO A 73 4.56 14.13 15.34
CA PRO A 73 3.95 14.03 16.66
C PRO A 73 3.66 12.58 17.05
N GLU A 74 3.76 12.27 18.34
CA GLU A 74 3.56 10.91 18.86
C GLU A 74 2.18 10.33 18.49
N ASN A 75 1.11 11.11 18.74
CA ASN A 75 -0.25 10.69 18.46
C ASN A 75 -0.48 10.39 16.98
N VAL A 76 0.12 11.19 16.10
CA VAL A 76 0.01 11.01 14.63
C VAL A 76 0.71 9.74 14.21
N LEU A 77 1.98 9.60 14.60
CA LEU A 77 2.76 8.46 14.12
C LEU A 77 2.29 7.13 14.72
N ARG A 78 1.89 7.09 16.01
CA ARG A 78 1.34 5.88 16.61
C ARG A 78 0.03 5.46 15.95
N ARG A 79 -0.89 6.38 15.71
CA ARG A 79 -2.15 6.09 14.99
C ARG A 79 -1.89 5.43 13.64
N GLU A 80 -0.97 5.99 12.86
CA GLU A 80 -0.69 5.46 11.50
C GLU A 80 0.04 4.11 11.54
N VAL A 81 0.95 3.92 12.49
CA VAL A 81 1.60 2.62 12.69
C VAL A 81 0.58 1.56 13.12
N ASP A 82 -0.36 1.89 14.01
CA ASP A 82 -1.41 0.95 14.44
C ASP A 82 -2.31 0.53 13.28
N LYS A 83 -2.68 1.47 12.39
CA LYS A 83 -3.38 1.15 11.14
C LYS A 83 -2.56 0.22 10.24
N TYR A 84 -1.28 0.54 10.05
CA TYR A 84 -0.37 -0.24 9.21
C TYR A 84 -0.09 -1.63 9.78
N MET A 85 0.00 -1.77 11.11
CA MET A 85 0.13 -3.05 11.82
C MET A 85 -1.06 -3.99 11.53
N THR A 86 -2.25 -3.44 11.37
CA THR A 86 -3.43 -4.22 10.95
C THR A 86 -3.23 -4.77 9.54
N ALA A 87 -2.77 -3.95 8.60
CA ALA A 87 -2.47 -4.38 7.23
C ALA A 87 -1.37 -5.47 7.17
N ILE A 88 -0.34 -5.36 8.03
CA ILE A 88 0.72 -6.39 8.15
C ILE A 88 0.13 -7.72 8.66
N LYS A 89 -0.66 -7.70 9.75
CA LYS A 89 -1.28 -8.91 10.34
C LYS A 89 -2.19 -9.62 9.35
N GLU A 90 -2.88 -8.86 8.54
CA GLU A 90 -3.83 -9.36 7.54
C GLU A 90 -3.16 -9.65 6.18
N ARG A 91 -1.84 -9.44 6.05
CA ARG A 91 -1.06 -9.58 4.81
C ARG A 91 -1.64 -8.78 3.64
N ARG A 92 -2.24 -7.62 3.93
CA ARG A 92 -3.00 -6.78 3.00
C ARG A 92 -2.21 -5.62 2.38
N ALA A 93 -0.93 -5.58 2.45
CA ALA A 93 -0.13 -4.52 1.83
C ALA A 93 -0.09 -4.63 0.28
N ILE A 94 -1.18 -5.09 -0.34
CA ILE A 94 -1.29 -5.38 -1.78
C ILE A 94 -2.53 -4.66 -2.33
N GLY A 95 -2.44 -4.10 -3.55
CA GLY A 95 -3.44 -3.24 -4.18
C GLY A 95 -4.87 -3.82 -4.31
N GLU A 96 -5.84 -2.94 -4.53
CA GLU A 96 -7.28 -3.21 -4.65
C GLU A 96 -7.61 -3.68 -6.08
N CYS A 97 -7.97 -4.97 -6.31
CA CYS A 97 -8.08 -5.50 -7.67
C CYS A 97 -9.23 -6.49 -7.88
N TYR A 98 -9.70 -6.54 -9.13
CA TYR A 98 -10.62 -7.53 -9.70
C TYR A 98 -9.89 -8.67 -10.40
N THR A 99 -10.59 -9.79 -10.61
CA THR A 99 -10.18 -10.80 -11.59
C THR A 99 -10.43 -10.33 -13.03
N PRO A 100 -9.79 -10.93 -14.06
CA PRO A 100 -10.00 -10.54 -15.47
C PRO A 100 -11.42 -10.69 -16.00
N ARG A 101 -12.33 -11.34 -15.26
CA ARG A 101 -13.74 -11.53 -15.67
C ARG A 101 -14.59 -10.26 -15.57
N ALA A 102 -14.13 -9.28 -14.79
CA ALA A 102 -14.87 -8.04 -14.60
C ALA A 102 -14.96 -7.22 -15.90
N MET A 103 -16.12 -6.58 -16.09
CA MET A 103 -16.41 -5.68 -17.20
C MET A 103 -16.54 -4.25 -16.67
N VAL A 104 -16.09 -3.28 -17.43
CA VAL A 104 -16.16 -1.84 -17.07
C VAL A 104 -17.03 -1.12 -18.09
N LEU A 105 -17.88 -0.21 -17.63
CA LEU A 105 -18.74 0.56 -18.50
C LEU A 105 -17.97 1.75 -19.11
N THR A 106 -17.75 1.70 -20.41
CA THR A 106 -17.14 2.77 -21.22
C THR A 106 -18.20 3.54 -22.00
N LYS A 107 -17.84 4.67 -22.61
CA LYS A 107 -18.71 5.38 -23.56
C LYS A 107 -19.18 4.52 -24.74
N GLU A 108 -18.41 3.51 -25.11
CA GLU A 108 -18.71 2.59 -26.24
C GLU A 108 -19.52 1.37 -25.79
N GLY A 109 -19.80 1.24 -24.48
CA GLY A 109 -20.47 0.10 -23.87
C GLY A 109 -19.55 -0.71 -22.95
N TRP A 110 -20.02 -1.91 -22.57
CA TRP A 110 -19.28 -2.79 -21.67
C TRP A 110 -18.02 -3.36 -22.32
N LYS A 111 -16.88 -3.23 -21.66
CA LYS A 111 -15.58 -3.71 -22.10
C LYS A 111 -14.89 -4.51 -21.01
N PRO A 112 -14.29 -5.69 -21.30
CA PRO A 112 -13.51 -6.42 -20.32
C PRO A 112 -12.43 -5.53 -19.68
N ILE A 113 -12.27 -5.60 -18.36
CA ILE A 113 -11.21 -4.83 -17.65
C ILE A 113 -9.82 -5.17 -18.23
N ALA A 114 -9.65 -6.40 -18.72
CA ALA A 114 -8.43 -6.83 -19.38
C ALA A 114 -8.10 -6.04 -20.67
N ASP A 115 -9.13 -5.56 -21.37
CA ASP A 115 -9.01 -4.87 -22.66
C ASP A 115 -9.01 -3.34 -22.53
N ILE A 116 -9.30 -2.80 -21.34
CA ILE A 116 -9.22 -1.36 -21.04
C ILE A 116 -7.79 -0.88 -21.19
N LYS A 117 -7.63 0.34 -21.69
CA LYS A 117 -6.34 1.01 -21.88
C LYS A 117 -6.34 2.38 -21.20
N GLU A 118 -5.17 2.89 -20.89
CA GLU A 118 -4.98 4.28 -20.47
C GLU A 118 -5.51 5.22 -21.55
N GLY A 119 -6.31 6.20 -21.14
CA GLY A 119 -7.03 7.12 -22.03
C GLY A 119 -8.42 6.66 -22.47
N ASP A 120 -8.85 5.40 -22.23
CA ASP A 120 -10.25 4.99 -22.43
C ASP A 120 -11.17 5.77 -21.49
N GLU A 121 -12.34 6.21 -21.95
CA GLU A 121 -13.33 6.91 -21.11
C GLU A 121 -14.28 5.89 -20.46
N VAL A 122 -14.25 5.85 -19.13
CA VAL A 122 -15.08 4.98 -18.29
C VAL A 122 -16.05 5.80 -17.45
N LEU A 123 -17.20 5.21 -17.09
CA LEU A 123 -18.19 5.87 -16.24
C LEU A 123 -17.69 5.92 -14.81
N THR A 124 -17.69 7.13 -14.21
CA THR A 124 -17.21 7.42 -12.86
C THR A 124 -18.26 8.12 -12.02
N LEU A 125 -18.19 7.99 -10.70
CA LEU A 125 -19.03 8.65 -9.72
C LEU A 125 -18.18 9.55 -8.82
N ASN A 126 -18.52 10.83 -8.77
CA ASN A 126 -17.97 11.74 -7.77
C ASN A 126 -18.75 11.58 -6.46
N THR A 127 -18.16 10.96 -5.45
CA THR A 127 -18.82 10.69 -4.15
C THR A 127 -19.03 11.92 -3.27
N VAL A 128 -18.50 13.09 -3.69
CA VAL A 128 -18.71 14.38 -2.99
C VAL A 128 -19.91 15.14 -3.54
N THR A 129 -20.13 15.04 -4.87
CA THR A 129 -21.22 15.76 -5.56
C THR A 129 -22.35 14.85 -6.03
N ASP A 130 -22.19 13.53 -5.94
CA ASP A 130 -23.05 12.47 -6.48
C ASP A 130 -23.25 12.57 -8.01
N GLU A 131 -22.34 13.28 -8.70
CA GLU A 131 -22.39 13.42 -10.15
C GLU A 131 -21.74 12.21 -10.83
N VAL A 132 -22.40 11.73 -11.88
CA VAL A 132 -21.95 10.66 -12.75
C VAL A 132 -21.42 11.25 -14.04
N GLU A 133 -20.17 10.92 -14.38
CA GLU A 133 -19.52 11.44 -15.58
C GLU A 133 -18.52 10.43 -16.18
N TYR A 134 -18.20 10.60 -17.46
CA TYR A 134 -17.14 9.82 -18.10
C TYR A 134 -15.79 10.49 -17.93
N GLN A 135 -14.82 9.74 -17.42
CA GLN A 135 -13.44 10.21 -17.24
C GLN A 135 -12.44 9.26 -17.88
N ASN A 136 -11.29 9.78 -18.26
CA ASN A 136 -10.21 8.97 -18.82
C ASN A 136 -9.58 8.09 -17.73
N VAL A 137 -9.29 6.84 -18.09
CA VAL A 137 -8.43 5.97 -17.31
C VAL A 137 -7.02 6.56 -17.32
N GLU A 138 -6.53 6.95 -16.15
CA GLU A 138 -5.18 7.51 -15.98
C GLU A 138 -4.13 6.42 -15.99
N LYS A 139 -4.45 5.27 -15.37
CA LYS A 139 -3.55 4.12 -15.31
C LYS A 139 -4.33 2.82 -15.26
N LYS A 140 -3.80 1.78 -15.91
CA LYS A 140 -4.23 0.40 -15.73
C LYS A 140 -3.19 -0.36 -14.93
N ILE A 141 -3.64 -1.05 -13.89
CA ILE A 141 -2.81 -1.87 -13.02
C ILE A 141 -3.14 -3.33 -13.26
N GLU A 142 -2.11 -4.15 -13.48
CA GLU A 142 -2.24 -5.58 -13.72
C GLU A 142 -1.05 -6.32 -13.11
N TYR A 143 -1.29 -7.39 -12.33
CA TYR A 143 -0.22 -8.25 -11.80
C TYR A 143 -0.70 -9.68 -11.52
N ASN A 144 0.25 -10.60 -11.32
CA ASN A 144 -0.04 -11.96 -10.91
C ASN A 144 -0.26 -12.01 -9.41
N TYR A 145 -1.41 -12.48 -8.98
CA TYR A 145 -1.81 -12.62 -7.59
C TYR A 145 -1.90 -14.10 -7.21
N ASN A 146 -1.36 -14.46 -6.05
CA ASN A 146 -1.50 -15.79 -5.47
C ASN A 146 -1.86 -15.64 -3.99
N GLY A 147 -3.14 -15.78 -3.67
CA GLY A 147 -3.65 -15.58 -2.32
C GLY A 147 -5.15 -15.73 -2.21
N GLU A 148 -5.68 -15.28 -1.09
CA GLU A 148 -7.11 -15.29 -0.81
C GLU A 148 -7.83 -14.20 -1.59
N MET A 149 -8.94 -14.58 -2.25
CA MET A 149 -9.91 -13.65 -2.85
C MET A 149 -11.21 -13.73 -2.06
N TYR A 150 -11.90 -12.62 -1.99
CA TYR A 150 -13.19 -12.49 -1.33
C TYR A 150 -14.27 -12.52 -2.38
N HIS A 151 -15.20 -13.47 -2.25
CA HIS A 151 -16.35 -13.60 -3.11
C HIS A 151 -17.57 -13.00 -2.40
N LEU A 152 -17.95 -11.79 -2.80
CA LEU A 152 -19.14 -11.09 -2.32
C LEU A 152 -20.32 -11.53 -3.16
N LYS A 153 -21.34 -12.13 -2.55
CA LYS A 153 -22.51 -12.67 -3.23
C LYS A 153 -23.81 -12.25 -2.59
N GLY A 154 -24.71 -11.74 -3.42
CA GLY A 154 -26.08 -11.35 -3.09
C GLY A 154 -26.97 -11.31 -4.34
N ASP A 155 -28.21 -10.88 -4.21
CA ASP A 155 -29.13 -10.80 -5.35
C ASP A 155 -28.65 -9.83 -6.44
N LYS A 156 -27.88 -8.81 -6.06
CA LYS A 156 -27.42 -7.72 -6.94
C LYS A 156 -25.89 -7.55 -6.95
N ILE A 157 -25.12 -8.49 -6.42
CA ILE A 157 -23.67 -8.50 -6.43
C ILE A 157 -23.13 -9.92 -6.55
N ASP A 158 -22.06 -10.10 -7.34
CA ASP A 158 -21.35 -11.37 -7.52
C ASP A 158 -19.89 -11.09 -7.89
N ASP A 159 -19.13 -10.56 -6.91
CA ASP A 159 -17.76 -10.08 -7.12
C ASP A 159 -16.72 -11.04 -6.57
N ILE A 160 -15.63 -11.23 -7.33
CA ILE A 160 -14.42 -11.88 -6.83
C ILE A 160 -13.27 -10.87 -6.83
N VAL A 161 -12.86 -10.43 -5.65
CA VAL A 161 -11.94 -9.32 -5.45
C VAL A 161 -10.87 -9.64 -4.41
N THR A 162 -9.79 -8.87 -4.43
CA THR A 162 -8.77 -8.91 -3.37
C THR A 162 -9.37 -8.43 -2.03
N PRO A 163 -8.84 -8.85 -0.87
CA PRO A 163 -9.39 -8.53 0.45
C PRO A 163 -9.56 -7.03 0.73
N ASN A 164 -8.66 -6.23 0.21
CA ASN A 164 -8.63 -4.78 0.40
C ASN A 164 -9.37 -3.99 -0.69
N HIS A 165 -10.04 -4.68 -1.63
CA HIS A 165 -10.85 -4.02 -2.64
C HIS A 165 -11.99 -3.20 -2.01
N GLY A 166 -12.11 -1.93 -2.39
CA GLY A 166 -13.00 -0.96 -1.76
C GLY A 166 -14.31 -0.76 -2.52
N TYR A 167 -15.35 -0.45 -1.76
CA TYR A 167 -16.67 -0.08 -2.27
C TYR A 167 -17.10 1.25 -1.67
N PRO A 168 -17.68 2.17 -2.46
CA PRO A 168 -18.29 3.38 -1.92
C PRO A 168 -19.55 3.01 -1.13
N ILE A 169 -19.61 3.38 0.13
CA ILE A 169 -20.72 3.05 1.02
C ILE A 169 -21.51 4.31 1.38
N TYR A 170 -22.81 4.21 1.21
CA TYR A 170 -23.77 5.26 1.52
C TYR A 170 -24.68 4.81 2.66
N ASN A 171 -25.10 5.76 3.49
CA ASN A 171 -26.10 5.51 4.53
C ASN A 171 -27.52 5.50 3.93
N HIS A 172 -28.52 5.10 4.71
CA HIS A 172 -29.91 4.98 4.24
C HIS A 172 -30.54 6.33 3.80
N TYR A 173 -29.98 7.47 4.23
CA TYR A 173 -30.40 8.80 3.79
C TYR A 173 -29.84 9.16 2.41
N GLY A 174 -28.83 8.44 1.93
CA GLY A 174 -28.16 8.70 0.67
C GLY A 174 -26.94 9.59 0.81
N ASP A 175 -26.40 9.77 2.02
CA ASP A 175 -25.14 10.47 2.20
C ASP A 175 -23.98 9.49 2.06
N PHE A 176 -22.92 9.88 1.35
CA PHE A 176 -21.68 9.12 1.29
C PHE A 176 -21.07 9.01 2.69
N ASN A 177 -20.77 7.82 3.12
CA ASN A 177 -20.22 7.54 4.43
C ASN A 177 -18.71 7.39 4.39
N ASP A 178 -18.21 6.37 3.66
CA ASP A 178 -16.78 6.09 3.48
C ASP A 178 -16.61 5.00 2.41
N PHE A 179 -15.37 4.63 2.12
CA PHE A 179 -15.04 3.42 1.37
C PHE A 179 -14.77 2.27 2.34
N TYR A 180 -15.52 1.16 2.20
CA TYR A 180 -15.25 -0.05 2.96
C TYR A 180 -14.66 -1.15 2.08
N THR A 181 -13.68 -1.87 2.62
CA THR A 181 -13.03 -2.98 1.92
C THR A 181 -13.86 -4.26 1.98
N ALA A 182 -13.64 -5.18 1.04
CA ALA A 182 -14.26 -6.51 1.06
C ALA A 182 -14.00 -7.23 2.39
N HIS A 183 -12.81 -7.05 2.98
CA HIS A 183 -12.48 -7.61 4.29
C HIS A 183 -13.27 -6.98 5.45
N GLU A 184 -13.52 -5.68 5.43
CA GLU A 184 -14.34 -5.00 6.44
C GLU A 184 -15.81 -5.45 6.34
N ILE A 185 -16.33 -5.62 5.13
CA ILE A 185 -17.67 -6.20 4.90
C ILE A 185 -17.73 -7.63 5.44
N TYR A 186 -16.72 -8.48 5.18
CA TYR A 186 -16.62 -9.85 5.68
C TYR A 186 -16.55 -9.92 7.20
N SER A 187 -15.73 -9.07 7.82
CA SER A 187 -15.47 -9.11 9.27
C SER A 187 -16.58 -8.51 10.12
N ASN A 188 -17.69 -8.06 9.52
CA ASN A 188 -18.81 -7.38 10.19
C ASN A 188 -18.36 -6.19 11.08
N LYS A 189 -17.31 -5.49 10.68
CA LYS A 189 -16.81 -4.28 11.38
C LYS A 189 -17.61 -3.02 11.05
N ILE A 190 -18.71 -3.18 10.32
CA ILE A 190 -19.55 -2.08 9.85
C ILE A 190 -20.71 -1.89 10.81
N ASP A 191 -20.83 -0.70 11.34
CA ASP A 191 -21.99 -0.32 12.14
C ASP A 191 -23.23 -0.22 11.24
N HIS A 192 -24.36 -0.81 11.69
CA HIS A 192 -25.66 -0.78 10.99
C HIS A 192 -25.61 -1.27 9.53
N PRO A 193 -25.21 -2.53 9.25
CA PRO A 193 -25.12 -3.05 7.87
C PRO A 193 -26.47 -3.10 7.14
N ASP A 194 -27.59 -3.13 7.87
CA ASP A 194 -28.95 -3.06 7.37
C ASP A 194 -29.37 -1.67 6.84
N SER A 195 -28.58 -0.66 7.18
CA SER A 195 -28.84 0.75 6.82
C SER A 195 -27.82 1.29 5.81
N ASN A 196 -26.73 0.57 5.54
CA ASN A 196 -25.66 0.97 4.63
C ASN A 196 -25.72 0.15 3.33
N PHE A 197 -25.42 0.80 2.19
CA PHE A 197 -25.50 0.17 0.88
C PHE A 197 -24.41 0.63 -0.09
N ILE A 198 -24.13 -0.21 -1.10
CA ILE A 198 -23.33 0.11 -2.29
C ILE A 198 -24.29 0.65 -3.35
N PRO A 199 -24.06 1.83 -3.96
CA PRO A 199 -24.88 2.35 -5.04
C PRO A 199 -24.69 1.53 -6.33
N ALA A 200 -25.75 1.42 -7.15
CA ALA A 200 -25.76 0.50 -8.29
C ALA A 200 -26.46 1.02 -9.56
N ASP A 201 -26.86 2.29 -9.63
CA ASP A 201 -27.48 2.87 -10.83
C ASP A 201 -26.52 3.83 -11.56
N THR A 202 -26.61 3.87 -12.90
CA THR A 202 -25.72 4.68 -13.77
C THR A 202 -26.21 6.09 -14.02
N THR A 203 -27.45 6.40 -13.66
CA THR A 203 -28.07 7.71 -13.92
C THR A 203 -28.24 8.50 -12.62
N ASN A 204 -28.82 7.86 -11.62
CA ASN A 204 -28.88 8.35 -10.26
C ASN A 204 -28.33 7.26 -9.33
N PRO A 205 -27.10 7.39 -8.85
CA PRO A 205 -26.41 6.30 -8.14
C PRO A 205 -27.21 5.71 -6.98
N LEU A 206 -28.12 6.51 -6.38
CA LEU A 206 -28.89 6.15 -5.20
C LEU A 206 -30.22 5.46 -5.49
N ASP A 207 -30.65 5.34 -6.76
CA ASP A 207 -31.91 4.71 -7.15
C ASP A 207 -31.85 3.19 -7.03
N GLU A 208 -30.69 2.58 -7.26
CA GLU A 208 -30.44 1.18 -7.00
C GLU A 208 -29.45 0.99 -5.83
N ARG A 209 -29.82 0.11 -4.88
CA ARG A 209 -29.12 -0.08 -3.61
C ARG A 209 -28.82 -1.55 -3.35
N ILE A 210 -27.57 -1.84 -2.98
CA ILE A 210 -27.13 -3.16 -2.53
C ILE A 210 -26.81 -3.08 -1.05
N TYR A 211 -27.77 -3.47 -0.19
CA TYR A 211 -27.58 -3.38 1.25
C TYR A 211 -26.58 -4.41 1.76
N LEU A 212 -25.70 -4.00 2.67
CA LEU A 212 -24.59 -4.81 3.14
C LEU A 212 -25.04 -6.06 3.92
N ASP A 213 -26.18 -6.01 4.61
CA ASP A 213 -26.79 -7.16 5.30
C ASP A 213 -27.30 -8.26 4.35
N LYS A 214 -27.40 -7.97 3.05
CA LYS A 214 -27.81 -8.90 1.99
C LYS A 214 -26.62 -9.51 1.24
N ILE A 215 -25.39 -9.18 1.64
CA ILE A 215 -24.17 -9.69 1.02
C ILE A 215 -23.61 -10.80 1.88
N SER A 216 -23.44 -11.99 1.30
CA SER A 216 -22.65 -13.07 1.88
C SER A 216 -21.21 -13.00 1.32
N VAL A 217 -20.22 -13.19 2.17
CA VAL A 217 -18.82 -13.20 1.75
C VAL A 217 -18.19 -14.54 2.07
N SER A 218 -17.58 -15.15 1.07
CA SER A 218 -16.73 -16.36 1.21
C SER A 218 -15.32 -16.09 0.76
N ILE A 219 -14.37 -16.87 1.26
CA ILE A 219 -12.95 -16.74 0.90
C ILE A 219 -12.58 -17.93 0.03
N GLU A 220 -11.90 -17.68 -1.08
CA GLU A 220 -11.39 -18.70 -1.98
C GLU A 220 -9.93 -18.46 -2.34
N GLN A 221 -9.17 -19.52 -2.58
CA GLN A 221 -7.78 -19.40 -3.04
C GLN A 221 -7.74 -19.11 -4.53
N TYR A 222 -6.96 -18.12 -4.91
CA TYR A 222 -6.82 -17.69 -6.30
C TYR A 222 -5.34 -17.64 -6.71
N ASN A 223 -5.08 -18.08 -7.92
CA ASN A 223 -3.76 -17.94 -8.54
C ASN A 223 -3.95 -17.52 -9.99
N GLY A 224 -3.73 -16.25 -10.27
CA GLY A 224 -3.94 -15.70 -11.60
C GLY A 224 -3.71 -14.19 -11.64
N LYS A 225 -4.07 -13.57 -12.76
CA LYS A 225 -3.99 -12.12 -12.93
C LYS A 225 -5.12 -11.42 -12.18
N VAL A 226 -4.80 -10.28 -11.59
CA VAL A 226 -5.75 -9.32 -11.05
C VAL A 226 -5.51 -7.95 -11.65
N MET A 227 -6.56 -7.14 -11.76
CA MET A 227 -6.55 -5.88 -12.48
C MET A 227 -7.35 -4.81 -11.77
N CYS A 228 -6.91 -3.57 -11.92
CA CYS A 228 -7.62 -2.39 -11.47
C CYS A 228 -7.37 -1.21 -12.39
N LEU A 229 -8.20 -0.19 -12.28
CA LEU A 229 -8.09 1.07 -13.01
C LEU A 229 -7.86 2.21 -12.04
N GLU A 230 -7.15 3.24 -12.48
CA GLU A 230 -7.03 4.53 -11.81
C GLU A 230 -7.79 5.57 -12.62
N VAL A 231 -8.73 6.27 -11.96
CA VAL A 231 -9.55 7.34 -12.53
C VAL A 231 -9.67 8.50 -11.54
N PRO A 232 -9.85 9.76 -12.00
CA PRO A 232 -9.83 10.95 -11.13
C PRO A 232 -10.88 10.95 -10.00
N ASN A 233 -12.08 10.44 -10.24
CA ASN A 233 -13.15 10.37 -9.22
C ASN A 233 -12.98 9.19 -8.23
N HIS A 234 -11.92 8.40 -8.36
CA HIS A 234 -11.63 7.24 -7.50
C HIS A 234 -12.70 6.16 -7.48
N THR A 235 -13.67 6.19 -8.38
CA THR A 235 -14.72 5.18 -8.57
C THR A 235 -14.99 4.95 -10.04
N PHE A 236 -15.39 3.74 -10.40
CA PHE A 236 -15.85 3.41 -11.75
C PHE A 236 -16.98 2.38 -11.69
N PHE A 237 -17.81 2.34 -12.74
CA PHE A 237 -18.93 1.42 -12.81
C PHE A 237 -18.49 0.09 -13.40
N VAL A 238 -18.73 -0.99 -12.65
CA VAL A 238 -18.24 -2.33 -12.96
C VAL A 238 -19.38 -3.34 -12.99
N MET A 239 -19.22 -4.38 -13.77
CA MET A 239 -20.03 -5.59 -13.75
C MET A 239 -19.11 -6.78 -13.54
N ASP A 240 -19.32 -7.53 -12.46
CA ASP A 240 -18.70 -8.85 -12.28
C ASP A 240 -19.83 -9.90 -12.18
N GLY A 241 -19.68 -11.03 -12.86
CA GLY A 241 -20.80 -11.93 -13.06
C GLY A 241 -21.92 -11.32 -13.92
N HIS A 242 -23.10 -11.04 -13.33
CA HIS A 242 -24.25 -10.48 -14.01
C HIS A 242 -24.78 -9.19 -13.38
N ASN A 243 -24.13 -8.71 -12.35
CA ASN A 243 -24.57 -7.58 -11.54
C ASN A 243 -23.61 -6.40 -11.69
N CYS A 244 -24.17 -5.19 -11.61
CA CYS A 244 -23.44 -3.96 -11.81
C CYS A 244 -23.52 -3.09 -10.56
N HIS A 245 -22.43 -2.39 -10.24
CA HIS A 245 -22.38 -1.47 -9.12
C HIS A 245 -21.19 -0.53 -9.23
N TRP A 246 -21.13 0.47 -8.33
CA TRP A 246 -19.99 1.35 -8.20
C TRP A 246 -18.88 0.71 -7.38
N SER A 247 -17.69 0.76 -7.90
CA SER A 247 -16.47 0.23 -7.32
C SER A 247 -15.47 1.33 -7.07
N LYS A 248 -14.71 1.22 -5.99
CA LYS A 248 -13.54 2.06 -5.77
C LYS A 248 -12.40 1.65 -6.69
N ASN A 249 -11.66 2.63 -7.22
CA ASN A 249 -10.41 2.35 -7.93
C ASN A 249 -9.26 2.07 -6.97
N CYS A 250 -8.13 1.59 -7.50
CA CYS A 250 -6.87 1.63 -6.78
C CYS A 250 -6.52 3.10 -6.48
N ASN A 251 -6.58 3.50 -5.24
CA ASN A 251 -6.29 4.86 -4.83
C ASN A 251 -4.76 5.07 -4.79
N HIS A 252 -4.16 5.24 -5.95
CA HIS A 252 -2.73 5.50 -6.07
C HIS A 252 -2.51 6.82 -6.79
N PRO A 253 -2.28 7.92 -6.07
CA PRO A 253 -1.61 9.07 -6.66
C PRO A 253 -0.30 8.59 -7.30
N SER A 254 0.05 9.10 -8.46
CA SER A 254 1.14 8.62 -9.32
C SER A 254 2.52 8.46 -8.66
N GLU A 255 2.71 8.96 -7.43
CA GLU A 255 3.95 8.89 -6.66
C GLU A 255 3.80 8.13 -5.32
N VAL A 256 2.59 7.65 -4.99
CA VAL A 256 2.25 6.90 -3.76
C VAL A 256 2.04 5.41 -4.06
N VAL A 257 2.12 5.01 -5.32
CA VAL A 257 1.94 3.64 -5.77
C VAL A 257 3.03 2.73 -5.20
N ILE A 258 2.60 1.67 -4.51
CA ILE A 258 3.47 0.52 -4.25
C ILE A 258 3.54 -0.29 -5.54
N ASP A 259 4.63 -0.12 -6.28
CA ASP A 259 4.90 -0.91 -7.48
C ASP A 259 5.34 -2.32 -7.05
N LEU A 260 4.44 -3.28 -7.18
CA LEU A 260 4.69 -4.66 -6.77
C LEU A 260 5.83 -5.33 -7.56
N SER A 261 6.10 -4.87 -8.79
CA SER A 261 7.27 -5.32 -9.54
C SER A 261 8.59 -4.91 -8.87
N ARG A 262 8.53 -3.91 -7.99
CA ARG A 262 9.65 -3.39 -7.20
C ARG A 262 9.60 -3.83 -5.73
N THR A 263 8.70 -4.73 -5.36
CA THR A 263 8.61 -5.26 -4.00
C THR A 263 9.91 -5.97 -3.63
N ALA A 264 10.56 -5.50 -2.57
CA ALA A 264 11.81 -6.03 -2.08
C ALA A 264 11.74 -6.48 -0.61
N MET A 265 10.69 -6.09 0.13
CA MET A 265 10.53 -6.40 1.54
C MET A 265 9.11 -6.83 1.90
N ASN A 266 9.01 -7.64 2.94
CA ASN A 266 7.80 -7.97 3.67
C ASN A 266 8.02 -7.65 5.14
N ILE A 267 7.28 -6.70 5.70
CA ILE A 267 7.40 -6.32 7.11
C ILE A 267 6.70 -7.40 7.95
N ILE A 268 7.44 -8.02 8.87
CA ILE A 268 6.97 -9.13 9.69
C ILE A 268 6.47 -8.64 11.05
N GLU A 269 7.21 -7.70 11.64
CA GLU A 269 6.97 -7.21 13.00
C GLU A 269 7.33 -5.74 13.10
N LEU A 270 6.50 -4.98 13.84
CA LEU A 270 6.78 -3.63 14.28
C LEU A 270 6.44 -3.50 15.75
N HIS A 271 7.30 -2.83 16.53
CA HIS A 271 7.01 -2.50 17.93
C HIS A 271 7.73 -1.20 18.34
N TRP A 272 7.27 -0.63 19.45
CA TRP A 272 7.82 0.62 19.96
C TRP A 272 8.85 0.37 21.06
N GLU A 273 10.02 0.95 20.89
CA GLU A 273 11.04 1.11 21.94
C GLU A 273 11.14 2.59 22.31
N ASN A 274 10.45 2.99 23.37
CA ASN A 274 10.30 4.40 23.76
C ASN A 274 9.70 5.22 22.58
N HIS A 275 10.47 6.15 22.03
CA HIS A 275 10.08 7.01 20.90
C HIS A 275 10.50 6.45 19.52
N THR A 276 11.08 5.27 19.49
CA THR A 276 11.63 4.64 18.29
C THR A 276 10.74 3.47 17.85
N LEU A 277 10.30 3.48 16.60
CA LEU A 277 9.66 2.34 15.97
C LEU A 277 10.75 1.44 15.41
N VAL A 278 10.83 0.22 15.92
CA VAL A 278 11.74 -0.83 15.46
C VAL A 278 10.93 -1.99 14.90
N GLY A 279 11.56 -2.81 14.08
CA GLY A 279 10.85 -3.96 13.53
C GLY A 279 11.75 -4.89 12.72
N LYS A 280 11.12 -5.99 12.29
CA LYS A 280 11.72 -7.01 11.44
C LYS A 280 11.06 -7.03 10.09
N LEU A 281 11.85 -7.22 9.08
CA LEU A 281 11.38 -7.39 7.71
C LEU A 281 12.13 -8.53 7.03
N GLU A 282 11.44 -9.25 6.15
CA GLU A 282 12.00 -10.25 5.26
C GLU A 282 12.35 -9.59 3.92
N VAL A 283 13.58 -9.79 3.47
CA VAL A 283 13.97 -9.45 2.10
C VAL A 283 13.44 -10.52 1.16
N VAL A 284 12.54 -10.14 0.25
CA VAL A 284 11.83 -11.06 -0.64
C VAL A 284 12.76 -11.53 -1.77
N THR A 285 13.39 -12.68 -1.59
CA THR A 285 14.34 -13.25 -2.55
C THR A 285 13.74 -14.35 -3.41
N SER A 286 14.18 -14.44 -4.69
CA SER A 286 13.75 -15.48 -5.62
C SER A 286 14.43 -16.83 -5.35
N PRO A 287 13.79 -17.95 -5.76
CA PRO A 287 14.42 -19.27 -5.64
C PRO A 287 15.75 -19.39 -6.42
N GLY A 288 15.85 -18.71 -7.57
CA GLY A 288 17.07 -18.68 -8.37
C GLY A 288 18.22 -17.97 -7.67
N TYR A 289 17.93 -16.85 -7.01
CA TYR A 289 18.92 -16.14 -6.22
C TYR A 289 19.39 -16.98 -5.02
N ARG A 290 18.45 -17.55 -4.25
CA ARG A 290 18.77 -18.37 -3.08
C ARG A 290 19.66 -19.56 -3.38
N LYS A 291 19.48 -20.18 -4.56
CA LYS A 291 20.19 -21.39 -4.94
C LYS A 291 21.46 -21.14 -5.75
N TYR A 292 21.46 -20.12 -6.59
CA TYR A 292 22.51 -19.92 -7.58
C TYR A 292 23.09 -18.50 -7.61
N GLY A 293 22.61 -17.59 -6.78
CA GLY A 293 22.99 -16.16 -6.81
C GLY A 293 22.45 -15.40 -8.03
N ILE A 294 21.48 -15.95 -8.76
CA ILE A 294 20.92 -15.33 -9.98
C ILE A 294 19.91 -14.27 -9.60
N ILE A 295 20.23 -13.00 -9.84
CA ILE A 295 19.34 -11.86 -9.58
C ILE A 295 18.22 -11.84 -10.60
N SER A 296 16.97 -11.92 -10.14
CA SER A 296 15.76 -11.91 -10.97
C SER A 296 14.64 -11.00 -10.47
N CYS A 297 14.74 -10.48 -9.23
CA CYS A 297 13.78 -9.53 -8.67
C CYS A 297 14.48 -8.44 -7.85
N GLN A 298 13.74 -7.43 -7.42
CA GLN A 298 14.30 -6.30 -6.65
C GLN A 298 14.83 -6.74 -5.28
N GLY A 299 14.16 -7.70 -4.64
CA GLY A 299 14.62 -8.26 -3.37
C GLY A 299 15.97 -8.97 -3.49
N ASP A 300 16.25 -9.65 -4.63
CA ASP A 300 17.55 -10.25 -4.88
C ASP A 300 18.66 -9.18 -4.97
N GLN A 301 18.37 -8.03 -5.60
CA GLN A 301 19.32 -6.92 -5.67
C GLN A 301 19.62 -6.36 -4.28
N VAL A 302 18.59 -6.13 -3.47
CA VAL A 302 18.74 -5.63 -2.10
C VAL A 302 19.51 -6.64 -1.25
N ALA A 303 19.16 -7.93 -1.32
CA ALA A 303 19.86 -9.00 -0.64
C ALA A 303 21.35 -9.04 -1.01
N ASN A 304 21.65 -8.90 -2.31
CA ASN A 304 23.03 -8.86 -2.80
C ASN A 304 23.81 -7.65 -2.25
N LEU A 305 23.19 -6.47 -2.16
CA LEU A 305 23.79 -5.30 -1.54
C LEU A 305 24.12 -5.54 -0.07
N ILE A 306 23.15 -6.05 0.69
CA ILE A 306 23.30 -6.34 2.12
C ILE A 306 24.40 -7.39 2.35
N LEU A 307 24.38 -8.51 1.61
CA LEU A 307 25.39 -9.57 1.71
C LEU A 307 26.78 -9.10 1.26
N SER A 308 26.85 -8.08 0.40
CA SER A 308 28.11 -7.44 0.01
C SER A 308 28.60 -6.39 1.01
N GLY A 309 27.93 -6.21 2.15
CA GLY A 309 28.31 -5.24 3.18
C GLY A 309 27.95 -3.79 2.83
N ILE A 310 27.07 -3.59 1.84
CA ILE A 310 26.59 -2.26 1.48
C ILE A 310 25.41 -1.91 2.39
N LYS A 311 25.48 -0.72 3.01
CA LYS A 311 24.43 -0.25 3.89
C LYS A 311 23.15 0.08 3.15
N VAL A 312 22.07 -0.49 3.62
CA VAL A 312 20.70 -0.22 3.17
C VAL A 312 19.91 0.30 4.35
N GLY A 313 19.14 1.36 4.17
CA GLY A 313 18.27 1.94 5.19
C GLY A 313 16.80 1.68 4.89
N VAL A 314 15.95 1.99 5.87
CA VAL A 314 14.50 1.98 5.74
C VAL A 314 13.96 3.39 5.93
N SER A 315 13.02 3.79 5.10
CA SER A 315 12.44 5.13 5.09
C SER A 315 10.95 5.08 4.85
N SER A 316 10.18 5.89 5.59
CA SER A 316 8.74 6.00 5.36
C SER A 316 8.41 6.90 4.19
N ARG A 317 7.32 6.57 3.52
CA ARG A 317 6.64 7.39 2.54
C ARG A 317 5.18 7.54 2.96
N GLY A 318 4.66 8.77 2.94
CA GLY A 318 3.31 9.06 3.36
C GLY A 318 2.79 10.37 2.80
N MET A 319 1.53 10.64 3.03
CA MET A 319 0.86 11.87 2.65
C MET A 319 0.45 12.65 3.90
N GLY A 320 0.41 13.97 3.81
CA GLY A 320 -0.03 14.81 4.90
C GLY A 320 0.41 16.25 4.76
N SER A 321 0.01 17.06 5.73
CA SER A 321 0.43 18.45 5.80
C SER A 321 1.70 18.64 6.65
N VAL A 322 2.43 19.70 6.35
CA VAL A 322 3.57 20.16 7.16
C VAL A 322 3.36 21.62 7.52
N THR A 323 3.45 21.93 8.81
CA THR A 323 3.33 23.28 9.34
C THR A 323 4.60 23.72 10.04
N ASN A 324 4.93 25.01 9.91
CA ASN A 324 6.05 25.59 10.65
C ASN A 324 5.55 26.16 11.98
N ARG A 325 6.14 25.73 13.10
CA ARG A 325 5.89 26.28 14.45
C ARG A 325 7.22 26.75 15.03
N MET A 326 7.42 28.05 15.07
CA MET A 326 8.64 28.69 15.62
C MET A 326 9.96 28.20 14.98
N GLY A 327 9.96 27.96 13.66
CA GLY A 327 11.15 27.48 12.94
C GLY A 327 11.28 25.95 12.87
N VAL A 328 10.42 25.21 13.55
CA VAL A 328 10.38 23.73 13.52
C VAL A 328 9.23 23.24 12.65
N MET A 329 9.50 22.27 11.77
CA MET A 329 8.51 21.67 10.88
C MET A 329 7.81 20.49 11.55
N TYR A 330 6.50 20.60 11.75
CA TYR A 330 5.66 19.53 12.30
C TYR A 330 4.77 18.92 11.24
N VAL A 331 4.72 17.61 11.21
CA VAL A 331 3.77 16.83 10.40
C VAL A 331 2.38 16.95 11.02
N GLY A 332 1.37 17.17 10.19
CA GLY A 332 -0.01 17.39 10.60
C GLY A 332 -0.77 16.12 11.00
N ASP A 333 -1.94 16.33 11.60
CA ASP A 333 -2.83 15.22 12.03
C ASP A 333 -3.46 14.47 10.84
N ASP A 334 -3.41 15.03 9.64
CA ASP A 334 -3.84 14.45 8.37
C ASP A 334 -2.80 13.51 7.73
N TYR A 335 -1.70 13.21 8.45
CA TYR A 335 -0.67 12.30 7.95
C TYR A 335 -1.18 10.86 7.86
N GLU A 336 -0.90 10.23 6.72
CA GLU A 336 -1.17 8.83 6.44
C GLU A 336 0.10 8.14 5.91
N ILE A 337 0.50 7.03 6.53
CA ILE A 337 1.63 6.21 6.05
C ILE A 337 1.17 5.40 4.84
N VAL A 338 1.92 5.51 3.75
CA VAL A 338 1.72 4.70 2.53
C VAL A 338 2.52 3.40 2.61
N CYS A 339 3.82 3.51 2.83
CA CYS A 339 4.72 2.36 2.93
C CYS A 339 6.06 2.74 3.56
N TRP A 340 6.90 1.73 3.74
CA TRP A 340 8.34 1.90 3.94
C TRP A 340 9.08 1.36 2.72
N ASP A 341 10.18 2.02 2.38
CA ASP A 341 11.03 1.69 1.23
C ASP A 341 12.46 1.40 1.71
N PHE A 342 13.17 0.52 1.00
CA PHE A 342 14.63 0.45 1.12
C PHE A 342 15.27 1.66 0.44
N VAL A 343 16.18 2.31 1.14
CA VAL A 343 16.86 3.53 0.68
C VAL A 343 18.37 3.47 0.95
N SER A 344 19.11 4.24 0.17
CA SER A 344 20.55 4.43 0.40
C SER A 344 20.87 5.38 1.52
N SER A 345 19.91 6.26 1.92
CA SER A 345 20.13 7.30 2.93
C SER A 345 18.82 7.62 3.65
N PRO A 346 18.52 6.95 4.78
CA PRO A 346 17.30 7.18 5.53
C PRO A 346 17.36 8.51 6.29
N SER A 347 16.25 9.26 6.32
CA SER A 347 16.14 10.52 7.08
C SER A 347 15.98 10.30 8.60
N THR A 348 15.42 9.17 8.99
CA THR A 348 15.33 8.80 10.40
C THR A 348 16.71 8.40 10.93
N PRO A 349 17.21 9.00 12.02
CA PRO A 349 18.51 8.64 12.57
C PRO A 349 18.60 7.16 12.93
N ASN A 350 19.66 6.49 12.45
CA ASN A 350 19.94 5.06 12.66
C ASN A 350 18.95 4.09 12.01
N ALA A 351 18.20 4.49 11.00
CA ALA A 351 17.26 3.63 10.28
C ALA A 351 17.96 2.71 9.24
N TRP A 352 19.07 2.10 9.64
CA TRP A 352 19.79 1.11 8.85
C TRP A 352 19.32 -0.30 9.17
N VAL A 353 19.34 -1.19 8.16
CA VAL A 353 19.04 -2.60 8.38
C VAL A 353 20.23 -3.31 9.02
N ALA A 354 19.95 -4.23 9.91
CA ALA A 354 20.89 -5.17 10.50
C ALA A 354 20.41 -6.60 10.23
N ILE A 355 21.31 -7.51 9.93
CA ILE A 355 20.97 -8.92 9.76
C ILE A 355 20.78 -9.54 11.15
N ASP A 356 19.70 -10.26 11.32
CA ASP A 356 19.35 -10.97 12.57
C ASP A 356 20.21 -12.22 12.76
#